data_9eb1ecc25329991ab90da3fe1168c127
#
_entry.id   9eb1ecc25329991ab90da3fe1168c127
#
_cell.length_a   1.000
_cell.length_b   1.000
_cell.length_c   1.000
_cell.angle_alpha   90.00
_cell.angle_beta   90.00
_cell.angle_gamma   90.00
#
_symmetry.space_group_name_H-M   'P 1'
#
loop_
_entity.id
_entity.type
_entity.pdbx_description
1 polymer ?
#
loop_
_entity_poly.entity_id
_entity_poly.type
_entity_poly.pdbx_seq_one_letter_code
_entity_poly.pdbx_strand_id
1 'polypeptide(L)'
;MIESSRSAPVGVILAVDPGRFAEVVEALRRAGLAVTGEQAALGTLSGTVAENRIPALEAVDGVESVDRERTIHLPPPDSPLQ
;
A
#
# COMPACT_ATOMS: atom_id res chain seq x y z
N MET A 1 -16.96 19.88 -4.91
CA MET A 1 -16.74 19.57 -4.77
C MET A 1 -16.63 18.80 -4.39
N ILE A 2 -16.66 18.46 -4.07
CA ILE A 2 -16.52 17.77 -3.64
C ILE A 2 -15.96 16.67 -3.81
N GLU A 3 -15.55 16.22 -4.44
CA GLU A 3 -14.89 15.18 -4.61
C GLU A 3 -13.91 14.93 -3.70
N SER A 4 -13.58 15.78 -3.10
CA SER A 4 -12.60 15.64 -2.09
C SER A 4 -13.00 14.64 -1.10
N SER A 5 -14.22 14.33 -1.05
CA SER A 5 -14.59 13.33 -0.13
C SER A 5 -14.19 11.97 -0.59
N ARG A 6 -13.70 11.86 -1.79
CA ARG A 6 -13.25 10.64 -2.20
C ARG A 6 -12.05 10.30 -1.50
N SER A 7 -11.82 9.08 -1.25
CA SER A 7 -10.62 8.66 -0.60
C SER A 7 -9.44 8.92 -1.47
N ALA A 8 -8.51 9.67 -0.99
CA ALA A 8 -7.28 9.91 -1.70
C ALA A 8 -6.44 8.66 -1.67
N PRO A 9 -5.64 8.42 -2.68
CA PRO A 9 -4.75 7.27 -2.65
C PRO A 9 -3.73 7.42 -1.53
N VAL A 10 -3.49 6.34 -0.84
CA VAL A 10 -2.47 6.35 0.21
C VAL A 10 -1.48 5.24 -0.09
N GLY A 11 -0.26 5.45 0.31
CA GLY A 11 0.77 4.45 0.15
C GLY A 11 0.61 3.39 1.21
N VAL A 12 0.82 2.15 0.83
CA VAL A 12 0.75 1.04 1.76
C VAL A 12 1.89 0.09 1.48
N ILE A 13 2.29 -0.62 2.51
CA ILE A 13 3.26 -1.69 2.40
C ILE A 13 2.59 -2.93 2.93
N LEU A 14 2.66 -3.99 2.17
CA LEU A 14 1.98 -5.22 2.52
C LEU A 14 2.97 -6.34 2.71
N ALA A 15 2.69 -7.19 3.66
CA ALA A 15 3.41 -8.43 3.81
C ALA A 15 2.45 -9.54 3.40
N VAL A 16 2.91 -10.41 2.54
CA VAL A 16 2.07 -11.48 2.02
C VAL A 16 2.84 -12.79 2.06
N ASP A 17 2.13 -13.87 1.88
CA ASP A 17 2.72 -15.19 1.88
C ASP A 17 3.68 -15.30 0.68
N PRO A 18 4.98 -15.45 0.91
CA PRO A 18 5.93 -15.50 -0.19
C PRO A 18 5.67 -16.69 -1.12
N GLY A 19 5.13 -17.78 -0.60
CA GLY A 19 4.87 -18.94 -1.42
C GLY A 19 3.70 -18.75 -2.36
N ARG A 20 2.92 -17.69 -2.15
CA ARG A 20 1.78 -17.38 -3.00
C ARG A 20 1.85 -15.96 -3.52
N PHE A 21 3.05 -15.44 -3.61
CA PHE A 21 3.23 -14.02 -3.87
C PHE A 21 2.50 -13.56 -5.13
N ALA A 22 2.71 -14.23 -6.24
CA ALA A 22 2.10 -13.78 -7.49
C ALA A 22 0.59 -13.84 -7.42
N GLU A 23 0.07 -14.88 -6.82
CA GLU A 23 -1.35 -15.06 -6.70
C GLU A 23 -1.97 -13.97 -5.83
N VAL A 24 -1.31 -13.67 -4.72
CA VAL A 24 -1.81 -12.66 -3.81
C VAL A 24 -1.73 -11.28 -4.45
N VAL A 25 -0.66 -11.01 -5.19
CA VAL A 25 -0.52 -9.72 -5.84
C VAL A 25 -1.66 -9.51 -6.84
N GLU A 26 -2.02 -10.55 -7.59
CA GLU A 26 -3.12 -10.43 -8.51
C GLU A 26 -4.42 -10.10 -7.79
N ALA A 27 -4.66 -10.79 -6.70
CA ALA A 27 -5.87 -10.54 -5.94
C ALA A 27 -5.89 -9.12 -5.39
N LEU A 28 -4.72 -8.63 -4.96
CA LEU A 28 -4.64 -7.27 -4.45
C LEU A 28 -4.93 -6.25 -5.53
N ARG A 29 -4.44 -6.50 -6.74
CA ARG A 29 -4.75 -5.60 -7.82
C ARG A 29 -6.23 -5.55 -8.11
N ARG A 30 -6.89 -6.69 -8.04
CA ARG A 30 -8.32 -6.71 -8.24
C ARG A 30 -9.04 -5.99 -7.14
N ALA A 31 -8.46 -5.95 -5.96
CA ALA A 31 -9.07 -5.24 -4.85
C ALA A 31 -8.82 -3.74 -4.92
N GLY A 32 -8.05 -3.29 -5.90
CA GLY A 32 -7.86 -1.86 -6.10
C GLY A 32 -6.46 -1.35 -5.82
N LEU A 33 -5.53 -2.23 -5.53
CA LEU A 33 -4.17 -1.81 -5.23
C LEU A 33 -3.42 -1.54 -6.52
N ALA A 34 -2.77 -0.39 -6.57
CA ALA A 34 -1.85 -0.07 -7.66
C ALA A 34 -0.46 -0.38 -7.16
N VAL A 35 0.10 -1.48 -7.62
CA VAL A 35 1.39 -1.94 -7.11
C VAL A 35 2.50 -1.08 -7.69
N THR A 36 3.35 -0.55 -6.82
CA THR A 36 4.47 0.27 -7.26
C THR A 36 5.80 -0.41 -7.04
N GLY A 37 5.86 -1.46 -6.25
CA GLY A 37 7.09 -2.18 -6.05
C GLY A 37 6.81 -3.54 -5.46
N GLU A 38 7.64 -4.50 -5.82
CA GLU A 38 7.48 -5.86 -5.33
C GLU A 38 8.83 -6.39 -4.90
N GLN A 39 8.82 -7.09 -3.78
CA GLN A 39 10.02 -7.76 -3.30
C GLN A 39 9.61 -9.17 -2.95
N ALA A 40 9.51 -10.00 -3.98
CA ALA A 40 8.99 -11.32 -3.81
C ALA A 40 9.81 -12.15 -2.83
N ALA A 41 11.11 -11.96 -2.83
CA ALA A 41 11.96 -12.74 -1.95
C ALA A 41 11.65 -12.46 -0.49
N LEU A 42 11.18 -11.27 -0.19
CA LEU A 42 10.84 -10.89 1.17
C LEU A 42 9.37 -11.06 1.46
N GLY A 43 8.57 -11.33 0.45
CA GLY A 43 7.14 -11.43 0.66
C GLY A 43 6.51 -10.09 0.94
N THR A 44 7.07 -9.01 0.39
CA THR A 44 6.52 -7.69 0.62
C THR A 44 6.29 -6.98 -0.70
N LEU A 45 5.40 -6.03 -0.67
CA LEU A 45 5.18 -5.20 -1.83
C LEU A 45 4.63 -3.86 -1.34
N SER A 46 4.72 -2.88 -2.22
CA SER A 46 4.21 -1.57 -1.89
C SER A 46 3.33 -1.09 -3.03
N GLY A 47 2.48 -0.17 -2.72
CA GLY A 47 1.59 0.37 -3.72
C GLY A 47 0.75 1.47 -3.14
N THR A 48 -0.23 1.89 -3.93
CA THR A 48 -1.18 2.89 -3.47
C THR A 48 -2.59 2.34 -3.63
N VAL A 49 -3.47 2.79 -2.80
CA VAL A 49 -4.84 2.32 -2.81
C VAL A 49 -5.70 3.40 -2.19
N ALA A 50 -6.94 3.48 -2.61
CA ALA A 50 -7.87 4.39 -1.98
C ALA A 50 -8.01 3.99 -0.52
N GLU A 51 -8.01 4.96 0.35
CA GLU A 51 -8.00 4.67 1.78
C GLU A 51 -9.16 3.77 2.18
N ASN A 52 -10.31 3.97 1.59
CA ASN A 52 -11.48 3.17 1.97
C ASN A 52 -11.40 1.75 1.41
N ARG A 53 -10.37 1.41 0.65
CA ARG A 53 -10.19 0.06 0.17
C ARG A 53 -9.20 -0.73 0.99
N ILE A 54 -8.58 -0.11 1.96
CA ILE A 54 -7.60 -0.83 2.78
C ILE A 54 -8.21 -2.06 3.43
N PRO A 55 -9.43 -1.99 3.97
CA PRO A 55 -10.00 -3.22 4.54
C PRO A 55 -10.16 -4.33 3.51
N ALA A 56 -10.41 -3.98 2.27
CA ALA A 56 -10.52 -4.99 1.23
C ALA A 56 -9.18 -5.67 0.98
N LEU A 57 -8.09 -4.92 1.10
CA LEU A 57 -6.78 -5.52 0.96
C LEU A 57 -6.50 -6.49 2.11
N GLU A 58 -6.89 -6.09 3.30
CA GLU A 58 -6.66 -6.94 4.46
C GLU A 58 -7.45 -8.22 4.39
N ALA A 59 -8.53 -8.20 3.65
CA ALA A 59 -9.37 -9.38 3.54
C ALA A 59 -8.89 -10.36 2.47
N VAL A 60 -7.88 -9.98 1.71
CA VAL A 60 -7.38 -10.87 0.67
C VAL A 60 -6.63 -12.02 1.31
N ASP A 61 -6.97 -13.23 0.87
CA ASP A 61 -6.33 -14.41 1.40
C ASP A 61 -4.86 -14.40 1.04
N GLY A 62 -4.00 -14.64 2.00
CA GLY A 62 -2.57 -14.61 1.78
C GLY A 62 -1.91 -13.32 2.22
N VAL A 63 -2.68 -12.31 2.55
CA VAL A 63 -2.14 -11.07 3.05
C VAL A 63 -1.94 -11.20 4.55
N GLU A 64 -0.72 -10.95 5.01
CA GLU A 64 -0.41 -11.07 6.42
C GLU A 64 -0.58 -9.74 7.13
N SER A 65 -0.24 -8.65 6.48
CA SER A 65 -0.43 -7.35 7.09
C SER A 65 -0.47 -6.29 6.02
N VAL A 66 -1.15 -5.20 6.32
CA VAL A 66 -1.20 -4.03 5.46
C VAL A 66 -0.91 -2.84 6.35
N ASP A 67 0.18 -2.16 6.07
CA ASP A 67 0.55 -0.99 6.85
C ASP A 67 0.52 0.23 5.96
N ARG A 68 0.00 1.31 6.46
CA ARG A 68 0.06 2.54 5.72
C ARG A 68 1.49 3.01 5.73
N GLU A 69 1.95 3.34 4.54
CA GLU A 69 3.26 3.92 4.45
C GLU A 69 3.13 5.31 4.97
N ARG A 70 3.75 5.57 6.10
CA ARG A 70 3.66 6.87 6.66
C ARG A 70 4.48 7.77 5.82
N THR A 71 3.84 8.65 5.16
CA THR A 71 4.56 9.59 4.38
C THR A 71 5.18 10.53 5.32
N ILE A 72 6.44 10.43 5.48
CA ILE A 72 7.10 11.30 6.31
C ILE A 72 7.27 12.56 5.58
N HIS A 73 6.65 13.56 6.08
CA HIS A 73 6.78 14.83 5.50
C HIS A 73 8.09 15.33 5.96
N LEU A 74 9.07 15.10 5.20
CA LEU A 74 10.36 15.62 5.56
C LEU A 74 10.34 17.11 5.50
N PRO A 75 10.94 17.76 6.44
CA PRO A 75 11.00 19.20 6.38
C PRO A 75 11.73 19.60 5.14
N PRO A 76 11.45 20.79 4.65
CA PRO A 76 12.16 21.26 3.49
C PRO A 76 13.65 21.27 3.76
N PRO A 77 14.42 21.13 2.76
CA PRO A 77 15.85 21.08 2.96
C PRO A 77 16.41 22.31 3.63
N ASP A 78 15.73 23.39 3.51
CA ASP A 78 16.22 24.57 4.15
C ASP A 78 15.84 24.59 5.59
N SER A 79 15.20 23.60 6.00
CA SER A 79 14.89 23.54 7.38
C SER A 79 16.16 23.46 8.09
N PRO A 80 16.45 24.20 8.86
CA PRO A 80 17.73 24.24 9.45
C PRO A 80 18.14 23.09 10.26
N LEU A 81 18.40 23.16 9.74
CA LEU A 81 18.73 22.58 10.10
C LEU A 81 19.27 22.76 10.44
N GLN A 82 19.27 23.06 10.16
CA GLN A 82 19.33 23.32 10.21
C GLN A 82 19.55 23.46 10.54
#